data_9223e78c7506fabf01dbc56633b718e0
#
_entry.id   9223e78c7506fabf01dbc56633b718e0
#
_cell.length_a   1.000
_cell.length_b   1.000
_cell.length_c   1.000
_cell.angle_alpha   90.00
_cell.angle_beta   90.00
_cell.angle_gamma   90.00
#
_symmetry.space_group_name_H-M   'P 1'
#
loop_
_entity.id
_entity.type
_entity.pdbx_description
1 polymer ?
#
loop_
_entity_poly.entity_id
_entity_poly.type
_entity_poly.pdbx_seq_one_letter_code
_entity_poly.pdbx_strand_id
1 'polypeptide(L)'
;MKSSKFPTDAEVVIVGVGGIVGSMLAYWLTELGQKNIVGLEKSTIIPSDIASTAHASDFVYNTTHDKLGCWATNFSRKFYEDNGFFLKKGGLEICRIDDDARWEELKRKVASGKAFGTNVRLISAAEAVEKFPLLEEESI
;
A
#
# COMPACT_ATOMS: atom_id res chain seq x y z
N MET A 1 -29.64 -25.76 4.00
CA MET A 1 -28.95 -24.49 4.38
C MET A 1 -29.88 -23.76 5.34
N LYS A 2 -29.48 -23.55 6.60
CA LYS A 2 -30.24 -22.69 7.51
C LYS A 2 -30.13 -21.26 6.97
N SER A 3 -31.23 -20.63 6.61
CA SER A 3 -31.31 -19.20 6.31
C SER A 3 -30.81 -18.47 7.56
N SER A 4 -29.58 -17.95 7.52
CA SER A 4 -29.14 -17.03 8.54
C SER A 4 -29.95 -15.76 8.33
N LYS A 5 -30.84 -15.47 9.29
CA LYS A 5 -31.53 -14.17 9.29
C LYS A 5 -30.45 -13.08 9.31
N PHE A 6 -30.59 -12.10 8.45
CA PHE A 6 -29.77 -10.89 8.49
C PHE A 6 -29.81 -10.30 9.91
N PRO A 7 -28.69 -9.87 10.48
CA PRO A 7 -28.69 -9.18 11.75
C PRO A 7 -29.62 -7.95 11.66
N THR A 8 -30.46 -7.76 12.66
CA THR A 8 -31.39 -6.63 12.75
C THR A 8 -30.85 -5.50 13.61
N ASP A 9 -29.68 -5.75 14.23
CA ASP A 9 -29.05 -4.83 15.16
C ASP A 9 -27.52 -4.93 15.03
N ALA A 10 -26.84 -3.77 14.99
CA ALA A 10 -25.39 -3.67 14.93
C ALA A 10 -24.94 -2.33 15.51
N GLU A 11 -23.82 -2.33 16.23
CA GLU A 11 -23.19 -1.09 16.71
C GLU A 11 -22.42 -0.38 15.57
N VAL A 12 -21.87 -1.16 14.65
CA VAL A 12 -21.16 -0.64 13.49
C VAL A 12 -21.59 -1.40 12.24
N VAL A 13 -21.90 -0.67 11.18
CA VAL A 13 -22.15 -1.22 9.85
C VAL A 13 -21.08 -0.69 8.89
N ILE A 14 -20.33 -1.60 8.27
CA ILE A 14 -19.31 -1.27 7.27
C ILE A 14 -19.85 -1.62 5.89
N VAL A 15 -19.97 -0.62 5.03
CA VAL A 15 -20.39 -0.84 3.63
C VAL A 15 -19.17 -0.92 2.73
N GLY A 16 -19.03 -2.01 1.97
CA GLY A 16 -17.88 -2.29 1.11
C GLY A 16 -16.75 -3.01 1.87
N VAL A 17 -17.11 -3.99 2.67
CA VAL A 17 -16.14 -4.74 3.50
C VAL A 17 -15.20 -5.64 2.67
N GLY A 18 -15.51 -5.90 1.41
CA GLY A 18 -14.69 -6.72 0.51
C GLY A 18 -13.46 -6.03 -0.09
N GLY A 19 -13.34 -4.70 0.06
CA GLY A 19 -12.16 -3.94 -0.33
C GLY A 19 -11.21 -3.70 0.85
N ILE A 20 -9.96 -3.24 0.56
CA ILE A 20 -8.93 -3.05 1.59
C ILE A 20 -9.34 -2.08 2.70
N VAL A 21 -10.04 -1.00 2.36
CA VAL A 21 -10.45 0.00 3.36
C VAL A 21 -11.47 -0.60 4.33
N GLY A 22 -12.52 -1.25 3.81
CA GLY A 22 -13.56 -1.84 4.65
C GLY A 22 -13.05 -3.03 5.48
N SER A 23 -12.23 -3.88 4.90
CA SER A 23 -11.66 -5.03 5.61
C SER A 23 -10.69 -4.59 6.72
N MET A 24 -9.83 -3.60 6.46
CA MET A 24 -8.91 -3.07 7.47
C MET A 24 -9.63 -2.30 8.56
N LEU A 25 -10.72 -1.60 8.23
CA LEU A 25 -11.57 -0.96 9.23
C LEU A 25 -12.20 -1.99 10.17
N ALA A 26 -12.75 -3.08 9.60
CA ALA A 26 -13.29 -4.18 10.39
C ALA A 26 -12.23 -4.81 11.30
N TYR A 27 -11.05 -5.07 10.77
CA TYR A 27 -9.92 -5.60 11.52
C TYR A 27 -9.56 -4.72 12.72
N TRP A 28 -9.28 -3.42 12.47
CA TRP A 28 -8.86 -2.52 13.54
C TRP A 28 -9.94 -2.23 14.56
N LEU A 29 -11.20 -2.15 14.16
CA LEU A 29 -12.31 -2.05 15.12
C LEU A 29 -12.38 -3.27 16.03
N THR A 30 -12.14 -4.45 15.49
CA THR A 30 -12.10 -5.71 16.28
C THR A 30 -10.92 -5.71 17.25
N GLU A 31 -9.74 -5.28 16.81
CA GLU A 31 -8.55 -5.12 17.67
C GLU A 31 -8.79 -4.12 18.80
N LEU A 32 -9.58 -3.08 18.56
CA LEU A 32 -10.00 -2.09 19.56
C LEU A 32 -11.13 -2.58 20.48
N GLY A 33 -11.56 -3.83 20.31
CA GLY A 33 -12.55 -4.48 21.18
C GLY A 33 -14.01 -4.35 20.71
N GLN A 34 -14.25 -3.78 19.54
CA GLN A 34 -15.60 -3.73 18.97
C GLN A 34 -16.06 -5.12 18.53
N LYS A 35 -17.24 -5.57 19.00
CA LYS A 35 -17.70 -6.96 18.76
C LYS A 35 -18.92 -7.05 17.85
N ASN A 36 -19.77 -6.04 17.85
CA ASN A 36 -21.03 -6.05 17.09
C ASN A 36 -20.89 -5.27 15.78
N ILE A 37 -20.14 -5.86 14.84
CA ILE A 37 -19.84 -5.26 13.52
C ILE A 37 -20.55 -6.09 12.44
N VAL A 38 -21.28 -5.41 11.55
CA VAL A 38 -21.87 -6.01 10.35
C VAL A 38 -21.17 -5.44 9.12
N GLY A 39 -20.60 -6.33 8.30
CA GLY A 39 -20.02 -5.97 7.00
C GLY A 39 -21.02 -6.23 5.87
N LEU A 40 -21.23 -5.24 5.03
CA LEU A 40 -22.03 -5.35 3.81
C LEU A 40 -21.12 -5.27 2.58
N GLU A 41 -21.31 -6.19 1.66
CA GLU A 41 -20.60 -6.23 0.39
C GLU A 41 -21.56 -6.44 -0.77
N LYS A 42 -21.35 -5.72 -1.86
CA LYS A 42 -22.17 -5.83 -3.07
C LYS A 42 -21.77 -7.04 -3.91
N SER A 43 -20.47 -7.37 -3.94
CA SER A 43 -19.98 -8.56 -4.64
C SER A 43 -20.48 -9.84 -3.95
N THR A 44 -20.62 -10.89 -4.74
CA THR A 44 -20.95 -12.24 -4.24
C THR A 44 -19.73 -12.98 -3.70
N ILE A 45 -18.53 -12.43 -3.88
CA ILE A 45 -17.27 -13.02 -3.41
C ILE A 45 -16.49 -12.03 -2.54
N ILE A 46 -15.69 -12.57 -1.61
CA ILE A 46 -14.76 -11.80 -0.79
C ILE A 46 -13.38 -12.49 -0.90
N PRO A 47 -12.31 -11.75 -1.27
CA PRO A 47 -12.25 -10.32 -1.57
C PRO A 47 -13.13 -9.91 -2.76
N SER A 48 -13.64 -8.67 -2.73
CA SER A 48 -14.54 -8.17 -3.75
C SER A 48 -13.83 -7.96 -5.09
N ASP A 49 -14.30 -8.64 -6.12
CA ASP A 49 -13.79 -8.55 -7.50
C ASP A 49 -14.11 -7.21 -8.18
N ILE A 50 -15.10 -6.49 -7.69
CA ILE A 50 -15.50 -5.17 -8.19
C ILE A 50 -14.88 -4.01 -7.41
N ALA A 51 -14.17 -4.27 -6.34
CA ALA A 51 -13.49 -3.24 -5.56
C ALA A 51 -12.21 -2.76 -6.27
N SER A 52 -11.88 -1.48 -6.12
CA SER A 52 -10.61 -0.94 -6.64
C SER A 52 -9.38 -1.71 -6.14
N THR A 53 -9.47 -2.33 -4.99
CA THR A 53 -8.43 -3.20 -4.41
C THR A 53 -8.06 -4.36 -5.32
N ALA A 54 -9.06 -4.99 -5.98
CA ALA A 54 -8.82 -6.11 -6.90
C ALA A 54 -8.10 -5.70 -8.20
N HIS A 55 -8.03 -4.40 -8.48
CA HIS A 55 -7.39 -3.83 -9.66
C HIS A 55 -6.11 -3.07 -9.32
N ALA A 56 -5.66 -3.13 -8.06
CA ALA A 56 -4.42 -2.52 -7.63
C ALA A 56 -3.21 -3.33 -8.14
N SER A 57 -2.07 -2.65 -8.30
CA SER A 57 -0.81 -3.27 -8.72
C SER A 57 -0.12 -4.07 -7.62
N ASP A 58 -0.65 -4.09 -6.41
CA ASP A 58 -0.08 -4.71 -5.20
C ASP A 58 1.34 -4.25 -4.86
N PHE A 59 1.69 -3.05 -5.32
CA PHE A 59 2.98 -2.43 -5.07
C PHE A 59 2.90 -1.45 -3.90
N VAL A 60 3.67 -1.71 -2.85
CA VAL A 60 3.79 -0.83 -1.68
C VAL A 60 5.10 -0.06 -1.78
N TYR A 61 5.02 1.22 -2.12
CA TYR A 61 6.19 2.10 -2.24
C TYR A 61 6.38 2.96 -0.98
N ASN A 62 7.63 3.32 -0.72
CA ASN A 62 7.99 4.10 0.47
C ASN A 62 8.41 5.54 0.15
N THR A 63 8.30 5.96 -1.09
CA THR A 63 8.76 7.27 -1.56
C THR A 63 7.65 8.29 -1.51
N THR A 64 7.51 8.99 -0.40
CA THR A 64 6.54 10.07 -0.20
C THR A 64 7.25 11.36 0.22
N HIS A 65 6.60 12.52 0.03
CA HIS A 65 7.20 13.83 0.32
C HIS A 65 6.92 14.34 1.74
N ASP A 66 5.91 13.78 2.41
CA ASP A 66 5.42 14.30 3.67
C ASP A 66 5.52 13.27 4.81
N LYS A 67 5.51 13.80 6.03
CA LYS A 67 5.65 13.00 7.25
C LYS A 67 4.49 12.00 7.43
N LEU A 68 3.27 12.40 7.12
CA LEU A 68 2.10 11.53 7.29
C LEU A 68 2.13 10.37 6.31
N GLY A 69 2.46 10.64 5.04
CA GLY A 69 2.64 9.60 4.02
C GLY A 69 3.74 8.62 4.38
N CYS A 70 4.91 9.11 4.80
CA CYS A 70 6.00 8.24 5.26
C CYS A 70 5.59 7.38 6.46
N TRP A 71 4.89 7.96 7.42
CA TRP A 71 4.38 7.21 8.58
C TRP A 71 3.36 6.15 8.16
N ALA A 72 2.36 6.52 7.37
CA ALA A 72 1.30 5.60 6.94
C ALA A 72 1.86 4.43 6.11
N THR A 73 2.78 4.71 5.21
CA THR A 73 3.43 3.68 4.39
C THR A 73 4.28 2.74 5.23
N ASN A 74 5.08 3.26 6.16
CA ASN A 74 5.90 2.44 7.06
C ASN A 74 5.01 1.60 8.00
N PHE A 75 3.92 2.15 8.51
CA PHE A 75 2.95 1.44 9.34
C PHE A 75 2.31 0.29 8.55
N SER A 76 1.79 0.56 7.35
CA SER A 76 1.16 -0.45 6.50
C SER A 76 2.14 -1.54 6.08
N ARG A 77 3.36 -1.16 5.69
CA ARG A 77 4.41 -2.10 5.32
C ARG A 77 4.74 -3.04 6.48
N LYS A 78 4.93 -2.48 7.70
CA LYS A 78 5.19 -3.30 8.87
C LYS A 78 4.04 -4.27 9.15
N PHE A 79 2.80 -3.81 9.06
CA PHE A 79 1.62 -4.67 9.21
C PHE A 79 1.64 -5.84 8.21
N TYR A 80 1.95 -5.58 6.94
CA TYR A 80 2.02 -6.62 5.92
C TYR A 80 3.20 -7.59 6.15
N GLU A 81 4.36 -7.09 6.57
CA GLU A 81 5.52 -7.92 6.92
C GLU A 81 5.19 -8.84 8.10
N ASP A 82 4.63 -8.30 9.18
CA ASP A 82 4.29 -9.05 10.40
C ASP A 82 3.23 -10.15 10.16
N ASN A 83 2.37 -9.95 9.16
CA ASN A 83 1.33 -10.91 8.80
C ASN A 83 1.68 -11.81 7.59
N GLY A 84 2.87 -11.73 7.06
CA GLY A 84 3.33 -12.57 5.95
C GLY A 84 2.75 -12.23 4.58
N PHE A 85 2.17 -11.04 4.42
CA PHE A 85 1.57 -10.58 3.17
C PHE A 85 2.53 -9.79 2.27
N PHE A 86 3.77 -9.59 2.69
CA PHE A 86 4.70 -8.69 2.02
C PHE A 86 5.90 -9.43 1.43
N LEU A 87 6.08 -9.29 0.12
CA LEU A 87 7.27 -9.77 -0.59
C LEU A 87 8.28 -8.62 -0.70
N LYS A 88 9.33 -8.67 0.11
CA LYS A 88 10.36 -7.64 0.17
C LYS A 88 11.33 -7.73 -1.03
N LYS A 89 10.89 -7.30 -2.19
CA LYS A 89 11.67 -7.30 -3.44
C LYS A 89 12.44 -6.00 -3.69
N GLY A 90 12.07 -4.91 -2.98
CA GLY A 90 12.52 -3.56 -3.27
C GLY A 90 11.71 -2.92 -4.40
N GLY A 91 12.03 -1.67 -4.70
CA GLY A 91 11.42 -0.91 -5.78
C GLY A 91 12.38 0.15 -6.30
N LEU A 92 12.27 0.49 -7.56
CA LEU A 92 13.02 1.53 -8.21
C LEU A 92 12.05 2.62 -8.70
N GLU A 93 12.36 3.87 -8.38
CA GLU A 93 11.83 5.01 -9.11
C GLU A 93 12.94 5.55 -10.00
N ILE A 94 12.69 5.63 -11.28
CA ILE A 94 13.66 6.09 -12.27
C ILE A 94 13.24 7.42 -12.88
N CYS A 95 14.22 8.16 -13.39
CA CYS A 95 14.01 9.28 -14.29
C CYS A 95 14.87 9.12 -15.54
N ARG A 96 14.47 9.75 -16.62
CA ARG A 96 15.27 9.82 -17.83
C ARG A 96 16.41 10.81 -17.63
N ILE A 97 17.51 10.60 -18.35
CA ILE A 97 18.69 11.45 -18.29
C ILE A 97 18.41 12.93 -18.65
N ASP A 98 17.36 13.18 -19.42
CA ASP A 98 16.94 14.51 -19.88
C ASP A 98 15.78 15.10 -19.03
N ASP A 99 15.39 14.48 -17.91
CA ASP A 99 14.31 14.94 -17.05
C ASP A 99 14.82 15.50 -15.71
N ASP A 100 15.36 16.70 -15.77
CA ASP A 100 15.86 17.43 -14.59
C ASP A 100 14.77 17.63 -13.52
N ALA A 101 13.53 17.88 -13.93
CA ALA A 101 12.43 18.12 -13.00
C ALA A 101 12.13 16.85 -12.17
N ARG A 102 12.11 15.70 -12.82
CA ARG A 102 11.95 14.40 -12.16
C ARG A 102 13.13 14.07 -11.26
N TRP A 103 14.34 14.37 -11.69
CA TRP A 103 15.54 14.19 -10.87
C TRP A 103 15.49 15.01 -9.58
N GLU A 104 15.11 16.30 -9.67
CA GLU A 104 14.92 17.13 -8.46
C GLU A 104 13.80 16.60 -7.55
N GLU A 105 12.74 16.05 -8.11
CA GLU A 105 11.68 15.40 -7.33
C GLU A 105 12.22 14.17 -6.59
N LEU A 106 12.97 13.30 -7.23
CA LEU A 106 13.56 12.11 -6.60
C LEU A 106 14.51 12.49 -5.47
N LYS A 107 15.33 13.52 -5.64
CA LYS A 107 16.19 14.05 -4.57
C LYS A 107 15.37 14.52 -3.35
N ARG A 108 14.28 15.24 -3.58
CA ARG A 108 13.37 15.68 -2.50
C ARG A 108 12.71 14.51 -1.79
N LYS A 109 12.24 13.51 -2.54
CA LYS A 109 11.67 12.27 -1.95
C LYS A 109 12.67 11.55 -1.07
N VAL A 110 13.91 11.41 -1.52
CA VAL A 110 14.96 10.76 -0.72
C VAL A 110 15.29 11.57 0.54
N ALA A 111 15.37 12.90 0.43
CA ALA A 111 15.61 13.77 1.58
C ALA A 111 14.48 13.66 2.62
N SER A 112 13.22 13.73 2.17
CA SER A 112 12.05 13.55 3.04
C SER A 112 12.00 12.15 3.66
N GLY A 113 12.23 11.12 2.85
CA GLY A 113 12.26 9.73 3.33
C GLY A 113 13.28 9.54 4.45
N LYS A 114 14.51 10.03 4.26
CA LYS A 114 15.55 9.99 5.30
C LYS A 114 15.14 10.75 6.57
N ALA A 115 14.56 11.94 6.41
CA ALA A 115 14.11 12.76 7.53
C ALA A 115 12.98 12.08 8.35
N PHE A 116 12.16 11.26 7.71
CA PHE A 116 11.00 10.59 8.32
C PHE A 116 11.16 9.08 8.51
N GLY A 117 12.41 8.59 8.46
CA GLY A 117 12.74 7.21 8.82
C GLY A 117 12.42 6.16 7.75
N THR A 118 12.28 6.56 6.49
CA THR A 118 12.11 5.63 5.38
C THR A 118 13.46 5.18 4.82
N ASN A 119 13.62 3.89 4.58
CA ASN A 119 14.83 3.34 3.96
C ASN A 119 14.82 3.56 2.45
N VAL A 120 15.33 4.70 2.04
CA VAL A 120 15.41 5.13 0.64
C VAL A 120 16.76 5.80 0.36
N ARG A 121 17.31 5.60 -0.84
CA ARG A 121 18.56 6.22 -1.27
C ARG A 121 18.59 6.46 -2.77
N LEU A 122 19.40 7.43 -3.19
CA LEU A 122 19.77 7.56 -4.59
C LEU A 122 20.79 6.48 -4.97
N ILE A 123 20.70 6.03 -6.18
CA ILE A 123 21.63 5.08 -6.79
C ILE A 123 22.05 5.58 -8.18
N SER A 124 23.13 5.04 -8.73
CA SER A 124 23.54 5.33 -10.10
C SER A 124 22.71 4.55 -11.12
N ALA A 125 22.75 5.00 -12.38
CA ALA A 125 22.15 4.27 -13.50
C ALA A 125 22.70 2.84 -13.59
N ALA A 126 24.02 2.65 -13.50
CA ALA A 126 24.66 1.32 -13.50
C ALA A 126 24.10 0.41 -12.38
N GLU A 127 23.96 0.93 -11.16
CA GLU A 127 23.36 0.15 -10.06
C GLU A 127 21.87 -0.15 -10.30
N ALA A 128 21.14 0.74 -10.95
CA ALA A 128 19.74 0.51 -11.31
C ALA A 128 19.60 -0.63 -12.33
N VAL A 129 20.46 -0.64 -13.35
CA VAL A 129 20.52 -1.71 -14.37
C VAL A 129 20.91 -3.06 -13.74
N GLU A 130 21.87 -3.07 -12.81
CA GLU A 130 22.22 -4.29 -12.07
C GLU A 130 21.01 -4.88 -11.33
N LYS A 131 20.17 -4.03 -10.73
CA LYS A 131 18.95 -4.44 -10.01
C LYS A 131 17.80 -4.83 -10.92
N PHE A 132 17.71 -4.21 -12.08
CA PHE A 132 16.66 -4.44 -13.07
C PHE A 132 17.24 -4.38 -14.49
N PRO A 133 17.73 -5.52 -15.03
CA PRO A 133 18.47 -5.59 -16.28
C PRO A 133 17.68 -5.24 -17.55
N LEU A 134 16.39 -4.94 -17.44
CA LEU A 134 15.58 -4.45 -18.56
C LEU A 134 15.68 -2.93 -18.75
N LEU A 135 16.40 -2.24 -17.87
CA LEU A 135 16.68 -0.81 -18.02
C LEU A 135 17.85 -0.60 -18.99
N GLU A 136 17.80 0.51 -19.70
CA GLU A 136 18.85 0.97 -20.60
C GLU A 136 19.64 2.06 -19.90
N GLU A 137 20.91 1.81 -19.57
CA GLU A 137 21.73 2.69 -18.71
C GLU A 137 21.88 4.10 -19.30
N GLU A 138 21.99 4.20 -20.62
CA GLU A 138 22.18 5.47 -21.32
C GLU A 138 20.90 6.35 -21.32
N SER A 139 19.76 5.80 -20.94
CA SER A 139 18.46 6.46 -20.97
C SER A 139 18.01 7.01 -19.60
N ILE A 140 18.72 6.65 -18.52
CA ILE A 140 18.34 6.96 -17.13
C ILE A 140 19.43 7.67 -16.34
#